data_d2b3bdb98dda8432490c7372289fc7f6
#
_entry.id   d2b3bdb98dda8432490c7372289fc7f6
#
_cell.length_a   1.000
_cell.length_b   1.000
_cell.length_c   1.000
_cell.angle_alpha   90.00
_cell.angle_beta   90.00
_cell.angle_gamma   90.00
#
_symmetry.space_group_name_H-M   'P 1'
#
loop_
_entity.id
_entity.type
_entity.pdbx_description
1 polymer ?
#
loop_
_entity_poly.entity_id
_entity_poly.type
_entity_poly.pdbx_seq_one_letter_code
_entity_poly.pdbx_strand_id
1 'polypeptide(L)'
;GSVGGLAKGISVDLDSWTLEPFYHHWFKNEQSIIELAKDHNLDHLIKTYNPRTTFFLDNVFIPLDSPHHTLTHPQLTFVEKLRLIYGLAIIKLSRSWKKFENITVKDWMISNMGEGVYKKIWRPMMIGKWGKNHEDISMSWFWARIYTRTKSLMYPDGGFQNFNEQFATSLLNQGVDIQLNSKVSNIH
;
A
#
# COMPACT_ATOMS: atom_id res chain seq x y z
N GLY A 1 19.09 19.96 1.19
CA GLY A 1 18.39 18.73 1.42
C GLY A 1 17.66 18.68 2.74
N SER A 2 16.78 17.72 2.83
CA SER A 2 16.03 17.38 4.05
C SER A 2 15.99 15.86 4.15
N VAL A 3 15.74 15.36 5.36
CA VAL A 3 15.49 13.93 5.58
C VAL A 3 14.21 13.50 4.91
N GLY A 4 14.01 12.18 4.72
CA GLY A 4 12.76 11.59 4.25
C GLY A 4 12.83 10.85 2.92
N GLY A 5 13.77 11.18 2.03
CA GLY A 5 13.91 10.49 0.75
C GLY A 5 12.62 10.45 -0.06
N LEU A 6 12.14 9.25 -0.43
CA LEU A 6 10.85 9.07 -1.14
C LEU A 6 9.62 9.34 -0.27
N ALA A 7 9.77 9.32 1.05
CA ALA A 7 8.71 9.67 2.01
C ALA A 7 8.77 11.14 2.43
N LYS A 8 9.61 11.96 1.76
CA LYS A 8 9.65 13.39 1.99
C LYS A 8 8.32 14.04 1.65
N GLY A 9 7.82 14.88 2.55
CA GLY A 9 6.63 15.69 2.33
C GLY A 9 6.92 16.98 1.59
N ILE A 10 5.93 17.44 0.84
CA ILE A 10 5.86 18.79 0.28
C ILE A 10 4.76 19.56 1.01
N SER A 11 5.00 20.83 1.31
CA SER A 11 3.96 21.68 1.89
C SER A 11 2.89 21.96 0.82
N VAL A 12 1.65 21.70 1.16
CA VAL A 12 0.48 22.00 0.32
C VAL A 12 -0.34 23.02 1.09
N ASP A 13 -0.13 24.27 0.79
CA ASP A 13 -0.82 25.46 1.32
C ASP A 13 -1.42 25.43 2.73
N LEU A 14 -1.01 26.45 3.52
CA LEU A 14 -1.67 27.03 4.69
C LEU A 14 -1.74 26.24 6.00
N ASP A 15 -1.69 24.92 6.01
CA ASP A 15 -1.70 24.13 7.23
C ASP A 15 -0.32 23.48 7.47
N SER A 16 -0.02 23.16 8.72
CA SER A 16 1.23 22.51 9.15
C SER A 16 1.44 21.09 8.61
N TRP A 17 0.56 20.62 7.72
CA TRP A 17 0.62 19.30 7.10
C TRP A 17 1.43 19.29 5.83
N THR A 18 2.19 18.22 5.65
CA THR A 18 2.89 17.91 4.40
C THR A 18 2.28 16.67 3.76
N LEU A 19 2.24 16.63 2.43
CA LEU A 19 1.85 15.45 1.67
C LEU A 19 3.05 14.90 0.91
N GLU A 20 3.16 13.59 0.87
CA GLU A 20 4.19 12.91 0.11
C GLU A 20 3.85 12.93 -1.39
N PRO A 21 4.84 13.20 -2.29
CA PRO A 21 4.66 13.05 -3.74
C PRO A 21 4.29 11.63 -4.15
N PHE A 22 4.69 10.66 -3.33
CA PHE A 22 4.40 9.24 -3.50
C PHE A 22 3.55 8.76 -2.34
N TYR A 23 2.45 8.07 -2.63
CA TYR A 23 1.53 7.58 -1.62
C TYR A 23 2.22 6.62 -0.64
N HIS A 24 2.25 6.99 0.63
CA HIS A 24 2.79 6.21 1.73
C HIS A 24 1.73 5.98 2.82
N HIS A 25 1.82 4.87 3.50
CA HIS A 25 1.08 4.52 4.71
C HIS A 25 1.71 3.29 5.34
N TRP A 26 1.42 3.05 6.60
CA TRP A 26 1.74 1.80 7.28
C TRP A 26 0.49 0.97 7.51
N PHE A 27 0.62 -0.35 7.44
CA PHE A 27 -0.44 -1.24 7.88
C PHE A 27 -0.40 -1.43 9.40
N LYS A 28 -1.56 -1.60 10.04
CA LYS A 28 -1.66 -1.74 11.50
C LYS A 28 -0.88 -2.93 12.08
N ASN A 29 -0.53 -3.90 11.26
CA ASN A 29 0.23 -5.10 11.64
C ASN A 29 1.73 -5.01 11.34
N GLU A 30 2.24 -3.87 10.91
CA GLU A 30 3.68 -3.65 10.71
C GLU A 30 4.36 -3.32 12.04
N GLN A 31 4.78 -4.38 12.77
CA GLN A 31 5.33 -4.24 14.11
C GLN A 31 6.64 -3.45 14.14
N SER A 32 7.51 -3.63 13.13
CA SER A 32 8.83 -2.99 13.11
C SER A 32 8.75 -1.46 13.16
N ILE A 33 7.78 -0.83 12.49
CA ILE A 33 7.63 0.63 12.56
C ILE A 33 7.06 1.08 13.89
N ILE A 34 6.20 0.26 14.50
CA ILE A 34 5.63 0.55 15.83
C ILE A 34 6.73 0.48 16.89
N GLU A 35 7.58 -0.55 16.82
CA GLU A 35 8.73 -0.71 17.71
C GLU A 35 9.72 0.43 17.52
N LEU A 36 10.13 0.73 16.29
CA LEU A 36 11.00 1.86 15.99
C LEU A 36 10.46 3.18 16.57
N ALA A 37 9.17 3.44 16.37
CA ALA A 37 8.56 4.66 16.89
C ALA A 37 8.60 4.71 18.42
N LYS A 38 8.38 3.59 19.12
CA LYS A 38 8.47 3.50 20.59
C LYS A 38 9.89 3.72 21.07
N ASP A 39 10.88 3.10 20.45
CA ASP A 39 12.30 3.21 20.82
C ASP A 39 12.80 4.66 20.75
N HIS A 40 12.16 5.47 19.91
CA HIS A 40 12.46 6.89 19.72
C HIS A 40 11.43 7.84 20.34
N ASN A 41 10.47 7.34 21.13
CA ASN A 41 9.36 8.11 21.74
C ASN A 41 8.48 8.85 20.71
N LEU A 42 8.29 8.29 19.53
CA LEU A 42 7.51 8.86 18.43
C LEU A 42 6.15 8.15 18.21
N ASP A 43 5.82 7.15 19.00
CA ASP A 43 4.58 6.37 18.88
C ASP A 43 3.32 7.22 19.06
N HIS A 44 3.40 8.31 19.81
CA HIS A 44 2.34 9.29 19.98
C HIS A 44 1.93 9.98 18.65
N LEU A 45 2.83 10.04 17.67
CA LEU A 45 2.56 10.58 16.33
C LEU A 45 1.75 9.61 15.46
N ILE A 46 1.79 8.30 15.73
CA ILE A 46 1.15 7.31 14.88
C ILE A 46 -0.37 7.30 15.13
N LYS A 47 -1.13 7.74 14.15
CA LYS A 47 -2.59 7.73 14.16
C LYS A 47 -3.14 6.60 13.30
N THR A 48 -4.28 6.05 13.68
CA THR A 48 -4.95 4.97 12.94
C THR A 48 -6.21 5.49 12.27
N TYR A 49 -6.33 5.22 10.98
CA TYR A 49 -7.46 5.62 10.14
C TYR A 49 -8.10 4.41 9.48
N ASN A 50 -9.40 4.52 9.17
CA ASN A 50 -10.16 3.51 8.42
C ASN A 50 -10.57 4.10 7.06
N PRO A 51 -9.67 4.14 6.06
CA PRO A 51 -9.99 4.71 4.77
C PRO A 51 -11.01 3.85 4.02
N ARG A 52 -11.88 4.49 3.24
CA ARG A 52 -12.76 3.81 2.30
C ARG A 52 -12.06 3.66 0.95
N THR A 53 -12.01 2.43 0.45
CA THR A 53 -11.49 2.15 -0.90
C THR A 53 -12.64 2.12 -1.88
N THR A 54 -12.58 2.98 -2.89
CA THR A 54 -13.58 3.05 -3.96
C THR A 54 -12.92 2.95 -5.31
N PHE A 55 -13.65 2.39 -6.29
CA PHE A 55 -13.32 2.48 -7.70
C PHE A 55 -14.12 3.63 -8.32
N PHE A 56 -13.46 4.43 -9.13
CA PHE A 56 -14.13 5.41 -9.97
C PHE A 56 -14.31 4.82 -11.36
N LEU A 57 -15.56 4.58 -11.73
CA LEU A 57 -15.92 3.92 -12.98
C LEU A 57 -17.24 4.51 -13.50
N ASP A 58 -17.28 4.87 -14.77
CA ASP A 58 -18.46 5.45 -15.42
C ASP A 58 -19.04 6.64 -14.63
N ASN A 59 -18.17 7.54 -14.15
CA ASN A 59 -18.51 8.71 -13.30
C ASN A 59 -19.17 8.37 -11.94
N VAL A 60 -19.03 7.13 -11.47
CA VAL A 60 -19.58 6.69 -10.17
C VAL A 60 -18.48 6.13 -9.29
N PHE A 61 -18.50 6.49 -8.01
CA PHE A 61 -17.65 5.86 -7.00
C PHE A 61 -18.28 4.57 -6.49
N ILE A 62 -17.65 3.43 -6.79
CA ILE A 62 -18.12 2.10 -6.41
C ILE A 62 -17.22 1.58 -5.27
N PRO A 63 -17.74 1.37 -4.05
CA PRO A 63 -16.94 0.81 -2.97
C PRO A 63 -16.57 -0.64 -3.26
N LEU A 64 -15.32 -1.03 -2.91
CA LEU A 64 -14.80 -2.39 -3.06
C LEU A 64 -13.90 -2.77 -1.86
N ASP A 65 -14.31 -2.40 -0.65
CA ASP A 65 -13.53 -2.61 0.57
C ASP A 65 -14.06 -3.72 1.47
N SER A 66 -15.14 -4.39 1.05
CA SER A 66 -15.77 -5.46 1.83
C SER A 66 -16.41 -6.54 0.93
N PRO A 67 -16.63 -7.76 1.45
CA PRO A 67 -17.39 -8.80 0.75
C PRO A 67 -18.80 -8.34 0.35
N HIS A 68 -19.46 -7.53 1.19
CA HIS A 68 -20.77 -6.97 0.86
C HIS A 68 -20.72 -6.09 -0.39
N HIS A 69 -19.75 -5.18 -0.48
CA HIS A 69 -19.58 -4.33 -1.65
C HIS A 69 -19.22 -5.14 -2.92
N THR A 70 -18.49 -6.24 -2.77
CA THR A 70 -18.26 -7.18 -3.87
C THR A 70 -19.56 -7.80 -4.37
N LEU A 71 -20.45 -8.23 -3.46
CA LEU A 71 -21.73 -8.83 -3.81
C LEU A 71 -22.69 -7.83 -4.46
N THR A 72 -22.63 -6.56 -4.10
CA THR A 72 -23.46 -5.50 -4.67
C THR A 72 -22.84 -4.81 -5.89
N HIS A 73 -21.66 -5.22 -6.34
CA HIS A 73 -20.96 -4.60 -7.47
C HIS A 73 -21.80 -4.67 -8.78
N PRO A 74 -22.14 -3.54 -9.41
CA PRO A 74 -23.14 -3.51 -10.50
C PRO A 74 -22.67 -4.17 -11.80
N GLN A 75 -21.36 -4.13 -12.08
CA GLN A 75 -20.81 -4.64 -13.33
C GLN A 75 -20.43 -6.14 -13.28
N LEU A 76 -20.49 -6.76 -12.12
CA LEU A 76 -20.17 -8.19 -11.98
C LEU A 76 -21.44 -9.04 -12.00
N THR A 77 -21.42 -10.09 -12.82
CA THR A 77 -22.43 -11.14 -12.76
C THR A 77 -22.32 -11.90 -11.44
N PHE A 78 -23.36 -12.63 -11.07
CA PHE A 78 -23.36 -13.45 -9.84
C PHE A 78 -22.18 -14.44 -9.80
N VAL A 79 -21.88 -15.09 -10.92
CA VAL A 79 -20.77 -16.05 -11.03
C VAL A 79 -19.41 -15.33 -10.86
N GLU A 80 -19.23 -14.15 -11.46
CA GLU A 80 -18.03 -13.35 -11.32
C GLU A 80 -17.82 -12.90 -9.86
N LYS A 81 -18.87 -12.53 -9.15
CA LYS A 81 -18.82 -12.19 -7.72
C LYS A 81 -18.33 -13.36 -6.87
N LEU A 82 -18.87 -14.56 -7.09
CA LEU A 82 -18.43 -15.77 -6.40
C LEU A 82 -16.97 -16.10 -6.70
N ARG A 83 -16.55 -15.99 -7.96
CA ARG A 83 -15.16 -16.23 -8.38
C ARG A 83 -14.19 -15.22 -7.77
N LEU A 84 -14.58 -13.94 -7.70
CA LEU A 84 -13.77 -12.89 -7.05
C LEU A 84 -13.57 -13.20 -5.57
N ILE A 85 -14.64 -13.52 -4.84
CA ILE A 85 -14.59 -13.89 -3.42
C ILE A 85 -13.70 -15.14 -3.22
N TYR A 86 -13.90 -16.16 -4.05
CA TYR A 86 -13.10 -17.38 -4.00
C TYR A 86 -11.60 -17.12 -4.19
N GLY A 87 -11.24 -16.37 -5.22
CA GLY A 87 -9.84 -16.02 -5.47
C GLY A 87 -9.22 -15.19 -4.34
N LEU A 88 -9.93 -14.20 -3.80
CA LEU A 88 -9.46 -13.44 -2.66
C LEU A 88 -9.29 -14.31 -1.40
N ALA A 89 -10.18 -15.28 -1.19
CA ALA A 89 -10.05 -16.24 -0.10
C ALA A 89 -8.81 -17.12 -0.24
N ILE A 90 -8.50 -17.62 -1.44
CA ILE A 90 -7.27 -18.39 -1.70
C ILE A 90 -6.04 -17.54 -1.34
N ILE A 91 -5.99 -16.29 -1.77
CA ILE A 91 -4.88 -15.38 -1.48
C ILE A 91 -4.73 -15.18 0.04
N LYS A 92 -5.82 -14.87 0.74
CA LYS A 92 -5.82 -14.62 2.19
C LYS A 92 -5.45 -15.85 3.03
N LEU A 93 -5.86 -17.04 2.60
CA LEU A 93 -5.56 -18.30 3.30
C LEU A 93 -4.17 -18.85 2.97
N SER A 94 -3.54 -18.37 1.91
CA SER A 94 -2.21 -18.81 1.51
C SER A 94 -1.13 -18.15 2.37
N ARG A 95 -0.47 -18.91 3.23
CA ARG A 95 0.55 -18.42 4.16
C ARG A 95 1.93 -18.20 3.54
N SER A 96 2.14 -18.57 2.28
CA SER A 96 3.43 -18.50 1.61
C SER A 96 3.30 -17.87 0.22
N TRP A 97 4.14 -16.88 -0.05
CA TRP A 97 4.28 -16.22 -1.35
C TRP A 97 4.93 -17.12 -2.41
N LYS A 98 5.71 -18.13 -2.00
CA LYS A 98 6.45 -19.03 -2.91
C LYS A 98 5.55 -19.74 -3.94
N LYS A 99 4.29 -19.98 -3.59
CA LYS A 99 3.30 -20.57 -4.53
C LYS A 99 2.99 -19.66 -5.73
N PHE A 100 3.27 -18.37 -5.58
CA PHE A 100 2.88 -17.33 -6.52
C PHE A 100 4.08 -16.73 -7.27
N GLU A 101 5.30 -17.18 -7.00
CA GLU A 101 6.52 -16.57 -7.51
C GLU A 101 6.65 -16.68 -9.02
N ASN A 102 6.30 -17.85 -9.58
CA ASN A 102 6.51 -18.19 -10.97
C ASN A 102 5.24 -18.05 -11.85
N ILE A 103 4.27 -17.30 -11.38
CA ILE A 103 3.05 -17.01 -12.14
C ILE A 103 2.75 -15.52 -12.12
N THR A 104 2.25 -14.99 -13.25
CA THR A 104 1.86 -13.59 -13.33
C THR A 104 0.53 -13.34 -12.64
N VAL A 105 0.28 -12.09 -12.22
CA VAL A 105 -1.03 -11.66 -11.71
C VAL A 105 -2.14 -11.95 -12.71
N LYS A 106 -1.88 -11.63 -14.00
CA LYS A 106 -2.83 -11.85 -15.10
C LYS A 106 -3.23 -13.33 -15.19
N ASP A 107 -2.26 -14.21 -15.33
CA ASP A 107 -2.52 -15.64 -15.57
C ASP A 107 -3.20 -16.30 -14.37
N TRP A 108 -2.73 -15.95 -13.16
CA TRP A 108 -3.35 -16.48 -11.95
C TRP A 108 -4.81 -16.01 -11.79
N MET A 109 -5.09 -14.73 -12.03
CA MET A 109 -6.43 -14.17 -11.89
C MET A 109 -7.39 -14.70 -12.93
N ILE A 110 -6.95 -14.84 -14.18
CA ILE A 110 -7.78 -15.43 -15.24
C ILE A 110 -8.12 -16.88 -14.89
N SER A 111 -7.14 -17.66 -14.43
CA SER A 111 -7.34 -19.07 -14.08
C SER A 111 -8.27 -19.28 -12.88
N ASN A 112 -8.16 -18.42 -11.84
CA ASN A 112 -8.88 -18.62 -10.58
C ASN A 112 -10.15 -17.77 -10.45
N MET A 113 -10.14 -16.54 -10.97
CA MET A 113 -11.28 -15.61 -10.88
C MET A 113 -12.05 -15.49 -12.21
N GLY A 114 -11.43 -15.87 -13.33
CA GLY A 114 -11.99 -15.76 -14.66
C GLY A 114 -11.66 -14.44 -15.35
N GLU A 115 -11.68 -14.49 -16.68
CA GLU A 115 -11.29 -13.36 -17.55
C GLU A 115 -12.17 -12.13 -17.34
N GLY A 116 -13.47 -12.31 -17.09
CA GLY A 116 -14.40 -11.20 -16.84
C GLY A 116 -14.05 -10.40 -15.60
N VAL A 117 -13.73 -11.06 -14.49
CA VAL A 117 -13.27 -10.41 -13.25
C VAL A 117 -11.94 -9.69 -13.47
N TYR A 118 -11.00 -10.37 -14.15
CA TYR A 118 -9.71 -9.74 -14.47
C TYR A 118 -9.88 -8.46 -15.28
N LYS A 119 -10.64 -8.50 -16.39
CA LYS A 119 -10.84 -7.36 -17.27
C LYS A 119 -11.56 -6.18 -16.60
N LYS A 120 -12.57 -6.48 -15.77
CA LYS A 120 -13.42 -5.45 -15.16
C LYS A 120 -12.80 -4.82 -13.91
N ILE A 121 -12.09 -5.59 -13.09
CA ILE A 121 -11.60 -5.15 -11.78
C ILE A 121 -10.08 -4.96 -11.78
N TRP A 122 -9.33 -6.02 -12.12
CA TRP A 122 -7.90 -6.04 -11.86
C TRP A 122 -7.06 -5.40 -12.95
N ARG A 123 -7.39 -5.62 -14.22
CA ARG A 123 -6.63 -5.08 -15.34
C ARG A 123 -6.54 -3.55 -15.32
N PRO A 124 -7.61 -2.78 -15.12
CA PRO A 124 -7.52 -1.31 -15.04
C PRO A 124 -6.60 -0.86 -13.91
N MET A 125 -6.69 -1.50 -12.74
CA MET A 125 -5.83 -1.20 -11.60
C MET A 125 -4.37 -1.55 -11.85
N MET A 126 -4.09 -2.68 -12.51
CA MET A 126 -2.73 -3.09 -12.87
C MET A 126 -2.11 -2.16 -13.90
N ILE A 127 -2.89 -1.73 -14.91
CA ILE A 127 -2.45 -0.73 -15.90
C ILE A 127 -2.13 0.61 -15.21
N GLY A 128 -3.02 1.09 -14.35
CA GLY A 128 -2.82 2.35 -13.62
C GLY A 128 -1.56 2.35 -12.75
N LYS A 129 -1.16 1.18 -12.23
CA LYS A 129 0.03 1.06 -11.37
C LYS A 129 1.31 0.75 -12.13
N TRP A 130 1.27 -0.08 -13.16
CA TRP A 130 2.45 -0.66 -13.82
C TRP A 130 2.57 -0.27 -15.30
N GLY A 131 1.59 0.45 -15.84
CA GLY A 131 1.60 0.87 -17.24
C GLY A 131 1.76 -0.33 -18.18
N LYS A 132 2.69 -0.22 -19.11
CA LYS A 132 2.97 -1.27 -20.11
C LYS A 132 3.44 -2.62 -19.53
N ASN A 133 4.00 -2.61 -18.34
CA ASN A 133 4.53 -3.84 -17.69
C ASN A 133 3.48 -4.58 -16.85
N HIS A 134 2.21 -4.19 -16.91
CA HIS A 134 1.14 -4.73 -16.04
C HIS A 134 0.89 -6.24 -16.20
N GLU A 135 1.27 -6.83 -17.33
CA GLU A 135 1.08 -8.27 -17.60
C GLU A 135 2.19 -9.15 -17.02
N ASP A 136 3.39 -8.58 -16.79
CA ASP A 136 4.58 -9.30 -16.34
C ASP A 136 4.75 -9.32 -14.81
N ILE A 137 3.81 -8.74 -14.08
CA ILE A 137 3.92 -8.61 -12.63
C ILE A 137 3.67 -9.95 -11.96
N SER A 138 4.63 -10.39 -11.13
CA SER A 138 4.50 -11.63 -10.35
C SER A 138 3.31 -11.59 -9.39
N MET A 139 2.59 -12.70 -9.31
CA MET A 139 1.47 -12.87 -8.39
C MET A 139 1.90 -12.83 -6.92
N SER A 140 3.17 -13.10 -6.60
CA SER A 140 3.71 -12.97 -5.24
C SER A 140 3.62 -11.53 -4.73
N TRP A 141 3.87 -10.53 -5.61
CA TRP A 141 3.67 -9.12 -5.27
C TRP A 141 2.20 -8.81 -4.92
N PHE A 142 1.26 -9.31 -5.73
CA PHE A 142 -0.16 -9.09 -5.48
C PHE A 142 -0.63 -9.80 -4.20
N TRP A 143 -0.15 -11.04 -4.00
CA TRP A 143 -0.40 -11.79 -2.76
C TRP A 143 0.03 -10.97 -1.53
N ALA A 144 1.24 -10.44 -1.52
CA ALA A 144 1.73 -9.63 -0.40
C ALA A 144 0.80 -8.44 -0.11
N ARG A 145 0.33 -7.74 -1.16
CA ARG A 145 -0.59 -6.60 -1.05
C ARG A 145 -1.94 -6.97 -0.44
N ILE A 146 -2.46 -8.17 -0.74
CA ILE A 146 -3.75 -8.64 -0.20
C ILE A 146 -3.57 -9.31 1.16
N TYR A 147 -2.54 -10.15 1.31
CA TYR A 147 -2.29 -10.91 2.53
C TYR A 147 -2.00 -10.00 3.73
N THR A 148 -1.14 -9.02 3.58
CA THR A 148 -0.75 -8.08 4.65
C THR A 148 -1.78 -6.98 4.89
N ARG A 149 -2.69 -6.75 3.93
CA ARG A 149 -3.66 -5.65 4.01
C ARG A 149 -4.54 -5.75 5.25
N THR A 150 -4.53 -4.68 6.04
CA THR A 150 -5.46 -4.46 7.15
C THR A 150 -6.56 -3.49 6.75
N LYS A 151 -7.70 -3.53 7.45
CA LYS A 151 -8.79 -2.56 7.26
C LYS A 151 -8.37 -1.15 7.69
N SER A 152 -7.54 -1.08 8.71
CA SER A 152 -7.02 0.18 9.23
C SER A 152 -5.62 0.42 8.70
N LEU A 153 -5.31 1.65 8.39
CA LEU A 153 -3.98 2.15 8.03
C LEU A 153 -3.47 3.07 9.11
N MET A 154 -2.16 3.12 9.28
CA MET A 154 -1.50 4.07 10.15
C MET A 154 -0.83 5.17 9.30
N TYR A 155 -0.86 6.37 9.85
CA TYR A 155 -0.26 7.53 9.23
C TYR A 155 0.25 8.48 10.32
N PRO A 156 1.42 9.10 10.16
CA PRO A 156 1.95 10.00 11.17
C PRO A 156 1.20 11.34 11.20
N ASP A 157 0.95 11.84 12.38
CA ASP A 157 0.37 13.15 12.60
C ASP A 157 1.32 14.24 12.09
N GLY A 158 0.82 15.19 11.29
CA GLY A 158 1.65 16.18 10.59
C GLY A 158 2.34 15.65 9.33
N GLY A 159 2.08 14.42 8.89
CA GLY A 159 2.66 13.80 7.69
C GLY A 159 3.99 13.10 7.94
N PHE A 160 4.45 12.35 6.93
CA PHE A 160 5.72 11.61 7.01
C PHE A 160 6.94 12.52 7.17
N GLN A 161 6.90 13.75 6.66
CA GLN A 161 8.00 14.70 6.83
C GLN A 161 8.22 15.03 8.32
N ASN A 162 7.13 15.31 9.05
CA ASN A 162 7.19 15.57 10.49
C ASN A 162 7.77 14.37 11.26
N PHE A 163 7.33 13.16 10.94
CA PHE A 163 7.87 11.95 11.54
C PHE A 163 9.37 11.80 11.26
N ASN A 164 9.80 11.97 10.01
CA ASN A 164 11.19 11.83 9.60
C ASN A 164 12.10 12.86 10.27
N GLU A 165 11.64 14.09 10.44
CA GLU A 165 12.40 15.17 11.11
C GLU A 165 12.56 14.91 12.61
N GLN A 166 11.50 14.47 13.28
CA GLN A 166 11.57 14.09 14.70
C GLN A 166 12.44 12.84 14.90
N PHE A 167 12.37 11.86 13.99
CA PHE A 167 13.22 10.69 14.01
C PHE A 167 14.69 11.06 13.83
N ALA A 168 15.01 11.91 12.84
CA ALA A 168 16.37 12.43 12.65
C ALA A 168 16.88 13.19 13.89
N THR A 169 16.04 14.00 14.51
CA THR A 169 16.38 14.70 15.77
C THR A 169 16.70 13.71 16.88
N SER A 170 15.92 12.65 17.02
CA SER A 170 16.17 11.59 18.01
C SER A 170 17.51 10.89 17.77
N LEU A 171 17.86 10.61 16.50
CA LEU A 171 19.14 10.00 16.14
C LEU A 171 20.33 10.93 16.43
N LEU A 172 20.22 12.22 16.10
CA LEU A 172 21.24 13.23 16.42
C LEU A 172 21.49 13.31 17.92
N ASN A 173 20.43 13.28 18.75
CA ASN A 173 20.54 13.27 20.21
C ASN A 173 21.24 12.02 20.76
N GLN A 174 21.23 10.93 20.01
CA GLN A 174 21.96 9.68 20.31
C GLN A 174 23.39 9.66 19.77
N GLY A 175 23.86 10.76 19.17
CA GLY A 175 25.23 10.90 18.63
C GLY A 175 25.40 10.36 17.21
N VAL A 176 24.32 10.05 16.48
CA VAL A 176 24.42 9.66 15.07
C VAL A 176 24.73 10.89 14.23
N ASP A 177 25.72 10.79 13.35
CA ASP A 177 26.05 11.84 12.37
C ASP A 177 25.16 11.68 11.12
N ILE A 178 24.38 12.71 10.81
CA ILE A 178 23.50 12.75 9.64
C ILE A 178 24.00 13.79 8.66
N GLN A 179 24.57 13.33 7.55
CA GLN A 179 25.10 14.19 6.50
C GLN A 179 24.12 14.30 5.33
N LEU A 180 23.49 15.46 5.19
CA LEU A 180 22.61 15.77 4.06
C LEU A 180 23.41 16.26 2.85
N ASN A 181 22.82 16.15 1.65
CA ASN A 181 23.45 16.53 0.37
C ASN A 181 24.76 15.79 0.07
N SER A 182 25.01 14.66 0.72
CA SER A 182 26.20 13.84 0.58
C SER A 182 25.90 12.62 -0.29
N LYS A 183 26.41 12.64 -1.52
CA LYS A 183 26.27 11.50 -2.44
C LYS A 183 27.25 10.39 -2.03
N VAL A 184 26.73 9.20 -1.74
CA VAL A 184 27.55 8.02 -1.54
C VAL A 184 28.15 7.59 -2.87
N SER A 185 29.49 7.55 -2.98
CA SER A 185 30.19 7.11 -4.18
C SER A 185 30.60 5.64 -4.11
N ASN A 186 31.05 5.18 -2.94
CA ASN A 186 31.48 3.78 -2.73
C ASN A 186 31.05 3.28 -1.35
N ILE A 187 30.82 1.99 -1.24
CA ILE A 187 30.64 1.25 0.02
C ILE A 187 31.77 0.22 0.08
N HIS A 188 32.54 0.24 1.15
CA HIS A 188 33.67 -0.66 1.39
C HIS A 188 33.31 -1.73 2.40
#